data_99cde6fe1dbbf9d886b003f4bd8a6033
#
_entry.id   99cde6fe1dbbf9d886b003f4bd8a6033
#
_cell.length_a   1.000
_cell.length_b   1.000
_cell.length_c   1.000
_cell.angle_alpha   90.00
_cell.angle_beta   90.00
_cell.angle_gamma   90.00
#
_symmetry.space_group_name_H-M   'P 1'
#
loop_
_entity.id
_entity.type
_entity.pdbx_description
1 polymer ?
#
loop_
_entity_poly.entity_id
_entity_poly.type
_entity_poly.pdbx_seq_one_letter_code
_entity_poly.pdbx_strand_id
1 'polypeptide(L)'
;FQEFASETYMELAPPKFRKYRDKGFATPSGKVELASSVLSDLGFDPLPYYRELPGQSEEYPYLVFTGVREDPFFQTGQRNIESLRRRMPAPSLYLHTSDAEREGLVDGDWAKLSTPQGEVVAQVAVHETMKQGHIRVPHGWWYPELRGEASLAGAFISSDAVLCADSDEWLDHEQGVPHFKGFPGKVEKTDKPQQVSRTTPDDWQADQAVEAHAKS
;
A
#
# COMPACT_ATOMS: atom_id res chain seq x y z
N PHE A 1 -3.10 -35.37 -6.34
CA PHE A 1 -3.79 -34.25 -6.99
C PHE A 1 -5.29 -34.52 -7.18
N GLN A 2 -5.66 -35.68 -7.68
CA GLN A 2 -7.08 -36.06 -7.90
C GLN A 2 -7.90 -36.06 -6.60
N GLU A 3 -7.33 -36.58 -5.51
CA GLU A 3 -7.94 -36.53 -4.19
C GLU A 3 -8.16 -35.10 -3.70
N PHE A 4 -7.14 -34.24 -3.84
CA PHE A 4 -7.24 -32.82 -3.50
C PHE A 4 -8.27 -32.07 -4.36
N ALA A 5 -8.37 -32.41 -5.64
CA ALA A 5 -9.31 -31.78 -6.58
C ALA A 5 -10.79 -32.15 -6.30
N SER A 6 -11.04 -33.27 -5.60
CA SER A 6 -12.39 -33.71 -5.25
C SER A 6 -12.90 -33.16 -3.91
N GLU A 7 -12.02 -32.59 -3.10
CA GLU A 7 -12.35 -32.08 -1.76
C GLU A 7 -12.36 -30.56 -1.73
N THR A 8 -13.19 -29.97 -0.88
CA THR A 8 -13.23 -28.52 -0.67
C THR A 8 -11.97 -28.01 0.02
N TYR A 9 -11.41 -28.83 0.91
CA TYR A 9 -10.14 -28.61 1.58
C TYR A 9 -9.53 -29.93 2.01
N MET A 10 -8.23 -29.94 2.20
CA MET A 10 -7.50 -31.12 2.68
C MET A 10 -6.67 -30.72 3.92
N GLU A 11 -6.86 -31.42 5.02
CA GLU A 11 -6.00 -31.30 6.19
C GLU A 11 -4.66 -32.00 5.92
N LEU A 12 -3.57 -31.24 5.93
CA LEU A 12 -2.22 -31.82 5.76
C LEU A 12 -1.76 -32.64 6.97
N ALA A 13 -2.27 -32.31 8.14
CA ALA A 13 -2.04 -33.07 9.36
C ALA A 13 -3.19 -32.83 10.36
N PRO A 14 -3.56 -33.79 11.17
CA PRO A 14 -4.56 -33.61 12.21
C PRO A 14 -4.18 -32.47 13.16
N PRO A 15 -5.11 -31.61 13.59
CA PRO A 15 -4.84 -30.54 14.53
C PRO A 15 -4.36 -31.13 15.87
N LYS A 16 -3.19 -30.74 16.32
CA LYS A 16 -2.64 -31.14 17.61
C LYS A 16 -2.92 -30.08 18.67
N PHE A 17 -3.89 -30.36 19.53
CA PHE A 17 -4.18 -29.51 20.67
C PHE A 17 -3.02 -29.51 21.68
N ARG A 18 -2.77 -28.35 22.29
CA ARG A 18 -1.72 -28.19 23.33
C ARG A 18 -0.35 -28.72 22.86
N LYS A 19 0.00 -28.44 21.59
CA LYS A 19 1.22 -28.95 20.95
C LYS A 19 2.52 -28.57 21.67
N TYR A 20 2.49 -27.51 22.48
CA TYR A 20 3.64 -27.04 23.26
C TYR A 20 3.74 -27.62 24.66
N ARG A 21 2.79 -28.50 25.08
CA ARG A 21 2.82 -29.15 26.41
C ARG A 21 4.06 -29.98 26.61
N ASP A 22 4.46 -30.74 25.60
CA ASP A 22 5.53 -31.72 25.71
C ASP A 22 6.92 -31.16 25.44
N LYS A 23 6.99 -30.21 24.50
CA LYS A 23 8.25 -29.65 23.99
C LYS A 23 8.54 -28.22 24.43
N GLY A 24 7.59 -27.57 25.10
CA GLY A 24 7.66 -26.14 25.40
C GLY A 24 7.50 -25.27 24.14
N PHE A 25 7.82 -24.01 24.26
CA PHE A 25 7.83 -23.05 23.19
C PHE A 25 9.23 -22.94 22.57
N ALA A 26 9.32 -22.53 21.31
CA ALA A 26 10.59 -22.29 20.61
C ALA A 26 11.20 -20.93 21.03
N THR A 27 11.42 -20.75 22.31
CA THR A 27 12.04 -19.57 22.94
C THR A 27 13.23 -20.02 23.79
N PRO A 28 14.19 -19.15 24.10
CA PRO A 28 15.31 -19.50 24.97
C PRO A 28 14.89 -20.07 26.34
N SER A 29 13.81 -19.58 26.92
CA SER A 29 13.25 -20.05 28.18
C SER A 29 12.38 -21.33 28.05
N GLY A 30 12.01 -21.74 26.84
CA GLY A 30 11.03 -22.79 26.58
C GLY A 30 9.59 -22.43 26.98
N LYS A 31 9.34 -21.18 27.38
CA LYS A 31 8.06 -20.64 27.81
C LYS A 31 7.60 -19.54 26.88
N VAL A 32 6.35 -19.09 27.02
CA VAL A 32 5.91 -17.84 26.41
C VAL A 32 6.68 -16.69 27.05
N GLU A 33 7.42 -15.94 26.26
CA GLU A 33 8.14 -14.76 26.72
C GLU A 33 7.31 -13.51 26.41
N LEU A 34 6.80 -12.86 27.45
CA LEU A 34 6.10 -11.59 27.35
C LEU A 34 7.08 -10.44 27.15
N ALA A 35 8.27 -10.55 27.74
CA ALA A 35 9.43 -9.72 27.43
C ALA A 35 10.40 -10.59 26.62
N SER A 36 10.75 -10.15 25.42
CA SER A 36 11.59 -10.94 24.51
C SER A 36 13.05 -10.95 24.95
N SER A 37 13.56 -12.10 25.35
CA SER A 37 14.99 -12.26 25.64
C SER A 37 15.84 -12.04 24.39
N VAL A 38 15.34 -12.44 23.22
CA VAL A 38 16.05 -12.27 21.93
C VAL A 38 16.23 -10.78 21.60
N LEU A 39 15.20 -9.96 21.75
CA LEU A 39 15.31 -8.51 21.53
C LEU A 39 16.27 -7.86 22.53
N SER A 40 16.18 -8.26 23.80
CA SER A 40 17.10 -7.77 24.84
C SER A 40 18.56 -8.08 24.51
N ASP A 41 18.86 -9.32 24.07
CA ASP A 41 20.22 -9.74 23.69
C ASP A 41 20.76 -8.97 22.46
N LEU A 42 19.88 -8.52 21.60
CA LEU A 42 20.20 -7.67 20.44
C LEU A 42 20.30 -6.17 20.79
N GLY A 43 20.05 -5.79 22.04
CA GLY A 43 20.11 -4.40 22.50
C GLY A 43 18.85 -3.57 22.26
N PHE A 44 17.74 -4.23 21.89
CA PHE A 44 16.44 -3.62 21.75
C PHE A 44 15.60 -3.68 23.03
N ASP A 45 14.56 -2.89 23.11
CA ASP A 45 13.58 -3.01 24.18
C ASP A 45 12.88 -4.37 24.11
N PRO A 46 12.84 -5.13 25.20
CA PRO A 46 12.21 -6.45 25.21
C PRO A 46 10.68 -6.40 25.15
N LEU A 47 10.08 -5.23 25.36
CA LEU A 47 8.65 -4.93 25.31
C LEU A 47 8.35 -3.85 24.30
N PRO A 48 7.21 -3.89 23.61
CA PRO A 48 6.79 -2.83 22.71
C PRO A 48 6.36 -1.60 23.51
N TYR A 49 7.08 -0.50 23.37
CA TYR A 49 6.71 0.81 23.91
C TYR A 49 6.22 1.71 22.80
N TYR A 50 5.22 2.53 23.11
CA TYR A 50 4.79 3.59 22.19
C TYR A 50 5.92 4.60 22.01
N ARG A 51 6.26 4.86 20.75
CA ARG A 51 7.15 5.94 20.34
C ARG A 51 6.37 6.84 19.39
N GLU A 52 6.38 8.13 19.65
CA GLU A 52 5.73 9.09 18.78
C GLU A 52 6.53 9.23 17.49
N LEU A 53 5.84 9.09 16.36
CA LEU A 53 6.45 9.34 15.05
C LEU A 53 6.54 10.85 14.81
N PRO A 54 7.48 11.33 13.95
CA PRO A 54 7.48 12.70 13.48
C PRO A 54 6.09 13.08 12.96
N GLY A 55 5.47 14.06 13.59
CA GLY A 55 4.11 14.48 13.34
C GLY A 55 3.97 15.44 12.16
N GLN A 56 2.77 15.99 12.05
CA GLN A 56 2.45 17.04 11.09
C GLN A 56 3.30 18.29 11.35
N SER A 57 3.57 19.03 10.28
CA SER A 57 4.22 20.34 10.31
C SER A 57 3.42 21.35 9.52
N GLU A 58 3.83 22.62 9.55
CA GLU A 58 3.22 23.64 8.70
C GLU A 58 3.39 23.32 7.21
N GLU A 59 4.52 22.74 6.82
CA GLU A 59 4.79 22.32 5.44
C GLU A 59 4.05 21.06 5.05
N TYR A 60 3.87 20.10 5.98
CA TYR A 60 3.21 18.82 5.78
C TYR A 60 2.05 18.64 6.77
N PRO A 61 0.90 19.29 6.51
CA PRO A 61 -0.18 19.43 7.49
C PRO A 61 -1.04 18.17 7.68
N TYR A 62 -0.87 17.16 6.85
CA TYR A 62 -1.66 15.93 6.90
C TYR A 62 -0.89 14.75 7.43
N LEU A 63 -1.61 13.81 8.06
CA LEU A 63 -1.10 12.46 8.33
C LEU A 63 -1.49 11.51 7.19
N VAL A 64 -0.50 10.88 6.60
CA VAL A 64 -0.68 9.95 5.47
C VAL A 64 -0.73 8.51 5.95
N PHE A 65 -1.68 7.77 5.42
CA PHE A 65 -1.87 6.34 5.66
C PHE A 65 -1.76 5.59 4.34
N THR A 66 -0.79 4.70 4.26
CA THR A 66 -0.56 3.80 3.13
C THR A 66 -0.80 2.35 3.53
N GLY A 67 -0.49 1.41 2.65
CA GLY A 67 -0.62 -0.02 2.95
C GLY A 67 -2.07 -0.52 2.98
N VAL A 68 -3.03 0.30 2.56
CA VAL A 68 -4.43 -0.07 2.54
C VAL A 68 -4.74 -0.90 1.31
N ARG A 69 -5.40 -2.05 1.53
CA ARG A 69 -5.91 -2.88 0.44
C ARG A 69 -7.20 -2.28 -0.10
N GLU A 70 -7.30 -2.23 -1.42
CA GLU A 70 -8.48 -1.69 -2.10
C GLU A 70 -9.22 -2.81 -2.85
N ASP A 71 -10.52 -2.94 -2.60
CA ASP A 71 -11.39 -3.70 -3.49
C ASP A 71 -11.43 -3.01 -4.86
N PRO A 72 -11.26 -3.72 -5.97
CA PRO A 72 -11.33 -5.18 -6.13
C PRO A 72 -9.96 -5.89 -6.18
N PHE A 73 -8.87 -5.26 -5.81
CA PHE A 73 -7.53 -5.79 -5.99
C PHE A 73 -7.00 -6.53 -4.77
N PHE A 74 -6.14 -7.51 -5.01
CA PHE A 74 -5.37 -8.15 -3.95
C PHE A 74 -3.97 -7.54 -3.87
N GLN A 75 -3.78 -6.60 -2.94
CA GLN A 75 -2.52 -5.86 -2.76
C GLN A 75 -2.03 -5.23 -4.09
N THR A 76 -0.83 -5.60 -4.55
CA THR A 76 -0.23 -5.15 -5.80
C THR A 76 -0.73 -5.92 -7.03
N GLY A 77 -1.39 -7.05 -6.83
CA GLY A 77 -1.81 -7.95 -7.91
C GLY A 77 -3.08 -7.52 -8.64
N GLN A 78 -3.33 -8.17 -9.77
CA GLN A 78 -4.59 -8.15 -10.51
C GLN A 78 -4.96 -6.84 -11.21
N ARG A 79 -4.09 -5.82 -11.24
CA ARG A 79 -4.36 -4.55 -11.93
C ARG A 79 -4.41 -4.69 -13.47
N ASN A 80 -3.88 -5.79 -13.98
CA ASN A 80 -3.94 -6.18 -15.39
C ASN A 80 -5.22 -6.95 -15.77
N ILE A 81 -6.12 -7.22 -14.81
CA ILE A 81 -7.41 -7.85 -15.09
C ILE A 81 -8.43 -6.76 -15.40
N GLU A 82 -8.87 -6.71 -16.66
CA GLU A 82 -9.72 -5.64 -17.17
C GLU A 82 -11.02 -5.44 -16.37
N SER A 83 -11.73 -6.52 -16.05
CA SER A 83 -12.98 -6.45 -15.27
C SER A 83 -12.81 -5.85 -13.87
N LEU A 84 -11.66 -6.06 -13.24
CA LEU A 84 -11.32 -5.46 -11.96
C LEU A 84 -10.87 -4.00 -12.13
N ARG A 85 -10.04 -3.75 -13.16
CA ARG A 85 -9.52 -2.42 -13.44
C ARG A 85 -10.61 -1.41 -13.80
N ARG A 86 -11.69 -1.83 -14.49
CA ARG A 86 -12.85 -0.98 -14.76
C ARG A 86 -13.57 -0.49 -13.51
N ARG A 87 -13.53 -1.25 -12.41
CA ARG A 87 -14.12 -0.85 -11.13
C ARG A 87 -13.28 0.21 -10.40
N MET A 88 -11.98 0.19 -10.62
CA MET A 88 -11.03 1.17 -10.06
C MET A 88 -9.95 1.49 -11.11
N PRO A 89 -10.19 2.47 -11.98
CA PRO A 89 -9.32 2.76 -13.13
C PRO A 89 -8.04 3.52 -12.77
N ALA A 90 -8.01 4.20 -11.61
CA ALA A 90 -6.87 4.99 -11.15
C ALA A 90 -6.63 4.79 -9.64
N PRO A 91 -5.43 5.08 -9.13
CA PRO A 91 -5.21 5.12 -7.69
C PRO A 91 -6.05 6.22 -7.07
N SER A 92 -6.65 5.97 -5.93
CA SER A 92 -7.50 6.93 -5.22
C SER A 92 -6.77 7.56 -4.05
N LEU A 93 -6.88 8.86 -3.92
CA LEU A 93 -6.39 9.63 -2.79
C LEU A 93 -7.60 10.09 -1.99
N TYR A 94 -7.81 9.48 -0.82
CA TYR A 94 -8.99 9.73 0.01
C TYR A 94 -8.76 10.88 0.97
N LEU A 95 -9.67 11.85 0.93
CA LEU A 95 -9.70 13.04 1.77
C LEU A 95 -11.07 13.23 2.44
N HIS A 96 -11.08 13.87 3.59
CA HIS A 96 -12.33 14.39 4.16
C HIS A 96 -12.82 15.58 3.33
N THR A 97 -14.14 15.76 3.24
CA THR A 97 -14.78 16.87 2.46
C THR A 97 -14.18 18.23 2.81
N SER A 98 -14.05 18.56 4.10
CA SER A 98 -13.49 19.86 4.52
C SER A 98 -12.00 20.03 4.19
N ASP A 99 -11.24 18.94 4.12
CA ASP A 99 -9.84 18.99 3.73
C ASP A 99 -9.71 19.22 2.23
N ALA A 100 -10.54 18.54 1.42
CA ALA A 100 -10.60 18.76 -0.01
C ALA A 100 -10.99 20.21 -0.36
N GLU A 101 -12.02 20.75 0.31
CA GLU A 101 -12.43 22.14 0.15
C GLU A 101 -11.31 23.13 0.49
N ARG A 102 -10.58 22.90 1.59
CA ARG A 102 -9.44 23.72 2.00
C ARG A 102 -8.33 23.77 0.95
N GLU A 103 -8.07 22.65 0.29
CA GLU A 103 -7.05 22.53 -0.76
C GLU A 103 -7.59 22.87 -2.17
N GLY A 104 -8.86 23.28 -2.30
CA GLY A 104 -9.47 23.57 -3.58
C GLY A 104 -9.62 22.36 -4.50
N LEU A 105 -9.78 21.17 -3.90
CA LEU A 105 -9.93 19.90 -4.59
C LEU A 105 -11.40 19.46 -4.61
N VAL A 106 -11.79 18.78 -5.69
CA VAL A 106 -13.08 18.11 -5.79
C VAL A 106 -12.89 16.64 -6.14
N ASP A 107 -13.93 15.85 -5.92
CA ASP A 107 -13.93 14.43 -6.28
C ASP A 107 -13.62 14.23 -7.76
N GLY A 108 -12.69 13.31 -8.05
CA GLY A 108 -12.20 13.03 -9.40
C GLY A 108 -11.06 13.93 -9.91
N ASP A 109 -10.70 14.99 -9.21
CA ASP A 109 -9.50 15.78 -9.53
C ASP A 109 -8.23 14.91 -9.44
N TRP A 110 -7.21 15.28 -10.18
CA TRP A 110 -5.88 14.71 -9.98
C TRP A 110 -5.12 15.57 -8.96
N ALA A 111 -4.50 14.90 -8.00
CA ALA A 111 -3.71 15.54 -6.97
C ALA A 111 -2.37 14.82 -6.77
N LYS A 112 -1.37 15.62 -6.45
CA LYS A 112 -0.06 15.17 -6.03
C LYS A 112 -0.01 15.14 -4.52
N LEU A 113 0.28 13.99 -3.96
CA LEU A 113 0.61 13.80 -2.55
C LEU A 113 2.11 13.74 -2.40
N SER A 114 2.66 14.63 -1.61
CA SER A 114 4.09 14.71 -1.32
C SER A 114 4.36 14.47 0.16
N THR A 115 5.45 13.80 0.45
CA THR A 115 6.03 13.58 1.77
C THR A 115 7.48 14.06 1.75
N PRO A 116 8.19 14.13 2.86
CA PRO A 116 9.64 14.41 2.85
C PRO A 116 10.46 13.43 2.01
N GLN A 117 9.92 12.26 1.66
CA GLN A 117 10.64 11.18 0.97
C GLN A 117 10.38 11.14 -0.53
N GLY A 118 9.17 11.48 -0.95
CA GLY A 118 8.80 11.41 -2.35
C GLY A 118 7.38 11.85 -2.61
N GLU A 119 6.94 11.68 -3.85
CA GLU A 119 5.61 12.12 -4.28
C GLU A 119 4.93 11.09 -5.17
N VAL A 120 3.61 11.03 -5.08
CA VAL A 120 2.76 10.24 -5.97
C VAL A 120 1.60 11.06 -6.49
N VAL A 121 1.07 10.67 -7.64
CA VAL A 121 -0.11 11.28 -8.22
C VAL A 121 -1.27 10.29 -8.23
N ALA A 122 -2.42 10.74 -7.72
CA ALA A 122 -3.61 9.93 -7.62
C ALA A 122 -4.87 10.77 -7.84
N GLN A 123 -5.98 10.10 -8.05
CA GLN A 123 -7.28 10.74 -8.23
C GLN A 123 -7.95 10.96 -6.89
N VAL A 124 -8.41 12.16 -6.63
CA VAL A 124 -9.09 12.52 -5.38
C VAL A 124 -10.40 11.76 -5.24
N ALA A 125 -10.61 11.17 -4.09
CA ALA A 125 -11.87 10.57 -3.65
C ALA A 125 -12.30 11.25 -2.34
N VAL A 126 -13.36 12.03 -2.39
CA VAL A 126 -13.86 12.78 -1.25
C VAL A 126 -14.81 11.92 -0.43
N HIS A 127 -14.60 11.85 0.89
CA HIS A 127 -15.37 10.98 1.78
C HIS A 127 -15.61 11.63 3.14
N GLU A 128 -16.85 11.78 3.55
CA GLU A 128 -17.22 12.32 4.88
C GLU A 128 -16.79 11.43 6.05
N THR A 129 -16.58 10.13 5.79
CA THR A 129 -16.12 9.19 6.81
C THR A 129 -14.61 9.19 7.04
N MET A 130 -13.84 9.88 6.20
CA MET A 130 -12.43 10.12 6.45
C MET A 130 -12.27 11.03 7.67
N LYS A 131 -11.26 10.79 8.48
CA LYS A 131 -10.92 11.69 9.57
C LYS A 131 -10.24 12.94 8.99
N GLN A 132 -10.65 14.12 9.45
CA GLN A 132 -10.01 15.39 9.06
C GLN A 132 -8.51 15.39 9.36
N GLY A 133 -7.72 16.00 8.49
CA GLY A 133 -6.28 16.04 8.60
C GLY A 133 -5.57 14.72 8.23
N HIS A 134 -6.30 13.78 7.61
CA HIS A 134 -5.76 12.48 7.24
C HIS A 134 -5.96 12.20 5.76
N ILE A 135 -4.93 11.63 5.15
CA ILE A 135 -4.94 11.19 3.75
C ILE A 135 -4.72 9.69 3.70
N ARG A 136 -5.48 8.98 2.86
CA ARG A 136 -5.29 7.54 2.62
C ARG A 136 -5.00 7.29 1.16
N VAL A 137 -4.01 6.45 0.87
CA VAL A 137 -3.68 5.98 -0.48
C VAL A 137 -3.60 4.46 -0.53
N PRO A 138 -3.96 3.83 -1.66
CA PRO A 138 -3.92 2.39 -1.82
C PRO A 138 -2.51 1.85 -1.88
N HIS A 139 -2.35 0.61 -1.44
CA HIS A 139 -1.06 -0.09 -1.49
C HIS A 139 -0.67 -0.52 -2.90
N GLY A 140 0.58 -0.22 -3.26
CA GLY A 140 1.27 -0.81 -4.39
C GLY A 140 0.59 -0.60 -5.73
N TRP A 141 0.15 0.62 -6.04
CA TRP A 141 -0.43 0.90 -7.34
C TRP A 141 0.63 0.90 -8.44
N TRP A 142 0.26 0.39 -9.61
CA TRP A 142 1.05 0.40 -10.84
C TRP A 142 0.13 0.34 -12.07
N TYR A 143 0.66 0.66 -13.24
CA TYR A 143 -0.08 0.73 -14.49
C TYR A 143 0.41 -0.34 -15.46
N PRO A 144 -0.32 -1.46 -15.65
CA PRO A 144 0.11 -2.55 -16.53
C PRO A 144 0.26 -2.13 -18.01
N GLU A 145 -0.36 -1.04 -18.41
CA GLU A 145 -0.26 -0.43 -19.73
C GLU A 145 1.06 0.32 -19.96
N LEU A 146 1.73 0.76 -18.90
CA LEU A 146 3.05 1.37 -19.00
C LEU A 146 4.12 0.27 -19.00
N ARG A 147 4.61 -0.05 -20.18
CA ARG A 147 5.63 -1.10 -20.37
C ARG A 147 7.02 -0.46 -20.52
N GLY A 148 8.03 -1.22 -20.13
CA GLY A 148 9.44 -0.87 -20.27
C GLY A 148 10.14 -0.54 -18.96
N GLU A 149 11.46 -0.73 -18.96
CA GLU A 149 12.30 -0.57 -17.76
C GLU A 149 12.29 0.87 -17.22
N ALA A 150 12.27 1.86 -18.11
CA ALA A 150 12.30 3.26 -17.72
C ALA A 150 11.07 3.72 -16.92
N SER A 151 9.91 3.06 -17.14
CA SER A 151 8.68 3.43 -16.46
C SER A 151 8.40 2.60 -15.21
N LEU A 152 9.01 1.42 -15.08
CA LEU A 152 8.68 0.40 -14.06
C LEU A 152 7.17 0.24 -13.88
N ALA A 153 6.43 0.20 -14.97
CA ALA A 153 4.97 0.18 -15.02
C ALA A 153 4.33 1.33 -14.21
N GLY A 154 4.95 2.50 -14.20
CA GLY A 154 4.46 3.68 -13.48
C GLY A 154 4.47 3.56 -11.96
N ALA A 155 5.24 2.62 -11.39
CA ALA A 155 5.32 2.46 -9.94
C ALA A 155 5.82 3.74 -9.24
N PHE A 156 6.80 4.42 -9.80
CA PHE A 156 7.31 5.68 -9.24
C PHE A 156 6.34 6.87 -9.37
N ILE A 157 5.25 6.73 -10.14
CA ILE A 157 4.24 7.77 -10.26
C ILE A 157 3.15 7.60 -9.19
N SER A 158 2.88 6.36 -8.75
CA SER A 158 1.65 6.04 -8.03
C SER A 158 1.78 5.02 -6.92
N SER A 159 2.94 4.37 -6.74
CA SER A 159 3.12 3.42 -5.64
C SER A 159 3.34 4.15 -4.33
N ASP A 160 2.60 3.77 -3.31
CA ASP A 160 2.74 4.28 -1.94
C ASP A 160 4.12 4.04 -1.33
N ALA A 161 4.87 3.07 -1.83
CA ALA A 161 6.24 2.81 -1.38
C ALA A 161 7.18 4.02 -1.59
N VAL A 162 6.91 4.86 -2.60
CA VAL A 162 7.68 6.09 -2.86
C VAL A 162 7.54 7.13 -1.74
N LEU A 163 6.42 7.07 -1.00
CA LEU A 163 6.11 8.01 0.08
C LEU A 163 6.76 7.64 1.41
N CYS A 164 7.21 6.38 1.54
CA CYS A 164 7.70 5.84 2.81
C CYS A 164 9.20 6.07 2.95
N ALA A 165 9.62 6.56 4.12
CA ALA A 165 11.01 6.70 4.45
C ALA A 165 11.63 5.36 4.82
N ASP A 166 12.90 5.19 4.48
CA ASP A 166 13.75 4.03 4.81
C ASP A 166 14.94 4.41 5.72
N SER A 167 14.94 5.64 6.24
CA SER A 167 15.96 6.07 7.20
C SER A 167 15.70 5.49 8.59
N ASP A 168 16.74 5.41 9.40
CA ASP A 168 16.70 4.84 10.76
C ASP A 168 15.58 5.42 11.64
N GLU A 169 15.27 6.70 11.49
CA GLU A 169 14.21 7.37 12.23
C GLU A 169 12.80 6.83 11.93
N TRP A 170 12.60 6.29 10.71
CA TRP A 170 11.32 5.82 10.20
C TRP A 170 11.21 4.30 10.12
N LEU A 171 12.25 3.58 10.54
CA LEU A 171 12.23 2.13 10.57
C LEU A 171 11.78 1.60 11.93
N ASP A 172 10.95 0.58 11.91
CA ASP A 172 10.81 -0.32 13.04
C ASP A 172 12.03 -1.25 13.04
N HIS A 173 12.99 -0.98 13.89
CA HIS A 173 14.27 -1.70 13.94
C HIS A 173 14.10 -3.16 14.34
N GLU A 174 13.09 -3.48 15.14
CA GLU A 174 12.81 -4.82 15.62
C GLU A 174 12.26 -5.70 14.49
N GLN A 175 11.54 -5.11 13.54
CA GLN A 175 10.94 -5.82 12.40
C GLN A 175 11.67 -5.54 11.07
N GLY A 176 12.49 -4.50 11.00
CA GLY A 176 13.19 -4.08 9.78
C GLY A 176 12.24 -3.57 8.69
N VAL A 177 11.11 -2.95 9.06
CA VAL A 177 10.11 -2.45 8.13
C VAL A 177 9.86 -0.96 8.30
N PRO A 178 9.59 -0.22 7.22
CA PRO A 178 9.23 1.20 7.33
C PRO A 178 7.82 1.37 7.91
N HIS A 179 7.59 2.50 8.52
CA HIS A 179 6.26 2.89 8.95
C HIS A 179 5.38 3.26 7.75
N PHE A 180 4.26 2.55 7.60
CA PHE A 180 3.30 2.77 6.52
C PHE A 180 2.13 3.66 6.91
N LYS A 181 2.05 4.14 8.14
CA LYS A 181 0.88 4.85 8.66
C LYS A 181 1.31 5.98 9.57
N GLY A 182 0.70 7.16 9.33
CA GLY A 182 0.83 8.30 10.22
C GLY A 182 2.09 9.13 9.98
N PHE A 183 2.63 9.18 8.77
CA PHE A 183 3.72 10.08 8.41
C PHE A 183 3.21 11.38 7.77
N PRO A 184 3.98 12.50 7.87
CA PRO A 184 3.51 13.79 7.41
C PRO A 184 3.46 13.89 5.88
N GLY A 185 2.46 14.59 5.36
CA GLY A 185 2.30 14.84 3.94
C GLY A 185 1.51 16.10 3.61
N LYS A 186 1.60 16.51 2.36
CA LYS A 186 0.80 17.59 1.77
C LYS A 186 0.20 17.16 0.43
N VAL A 187 -0.90 17.79 0.08
CA VAL A 187 -1.60 17.51 -1.18
C VAL A 187 -1.79 18.79 -1.98
N GLU A 188 -1.61 18.70 -3.27
CA GLU A 188 -1.75 19.82 -4.20
C GLU A 188 -2.46 19.36 -5.46
N LYS A 189 -3.34 20.19 -6.03
CA LYS A 189 -3.96 19.91 -7.33
C LYS A 189 -2.91 19.80 -8.42
N THR A 190 -3.06 18.83 -9.31
CA THR A 190 -2.18 18.64 -10.46
C THR A 190 -2.96 18.13 -11.68
N ASP A 191 -2.30 18.07 -12.81
CA ASP A 191 -2.85 17.44 -14.00
C ASP A 191 -2.67 15.90 -13.93
N LYS A 192 -3.49 15.19 -14.69
CA LYS A 192 -3.30 13.76 -14.93
C LYS A 192 -1.91 13.56 -15.55
N PRO A 193 -1.09 12.62 -15.02
CA PRO A 193 0.23 12.36 -15.58
C PRO A 193 0.14 11.97 -17.06
N GLN A 194 0.96 12.59 -17.91
CA GLN A 194 0.94 12.32 -19.35
C GLN A 194 1.22 10.84 -19.67
N GLN A 195 2.11 10.21 -18.88
CA GLN A 195 2.45 8.80 -19.03
C GLN A 195 1.24 7.87 -18.83
N VAL A 196 0.23 8.33 -18.09
CA VAL A 196 -1.00 7.56 -17.81
C VAL A 196 -2.22 8.11 -18.55
N SER A 197 -2.01 8.90 -19.62
CA SER A 197 -3.10 9.51 -20.40
C SER A 197 -4.01 8.48 -21.09
N ARG A 198 -3.49 7.28 -21.39
CA ARG A 198 -4.18 6.15 -22.01
C ARG A 198 -4.27 4.96 -21.06
N THR A 199 -4.97 5.11 -19.95
CA THR A 199 -4.97 4.10 -18.89
C THR A 199 -6.34 3.47 -18.63
N THR A 200 -7.24 3.55 -19.61
CA THR A 200 -8.50 2.83 -19.52
C THR A 200 -8.35 1.40 -20.06
N PRO A 201 -9.14 0.43 -19.58
CA PRO A 201 -9.15 -0.92 -20.15
C PRO A 201 -9.47 -0.94 -21.66
N ASP A 202 -10.22 0.04 -22.15
CA ASP A 202 -10.53 0.16 -23.57
C ASP A 202 -9.30 0.57 -24.40
N ASP A 203 -8.42 1.41 -23.86
CA ASP A 203 -7.12 1.73 -24.48
C ASP A 203 -6.22 0.48 -24.61
N TRP A 204 -6.28 -0.45 -23.64
CA TRP A 204 -5.49 -1.69 -23.70
C TRP A 204 -5.91 -2.62 -24.82
N GLN A 205 -7.21 -2.71 -25.10
CA GLN A 205 -7.72 -3.54 -26.17
C GLN A 205 -7.31 -3.01 -27.53
N ALA A 206 -7.34 -1.69 -27.71
CA ALA A 206 -6.88 -1.05 -28.92
C ALA A 206 -5.39 -1.31 -29.19
N ASP A 207 -4.53 -1.21 -28.17
CA ASP A 207 -3.09 -1.46 -28.29
C ASP A 207 -2.79 -2.94 -28.58
N GLN A 208 -3.50 -3.88 -27.96
CA GLN A 208 -3.34 -5.31 -28.23
C GLN A 208 -3.77 -5.70 -29.64
N ALA A 209 -4.81 -5.07 -30.17
CA ALA A 209 -5.26 -5.29 -31.54
C ALA A 209 -4.21 -4.79 -32.56
N VAL A 210 -3.58 -3.66 -32.30
CA VAL A 210 -2.50 -3.12 -33.15
C VAL A 210 -1.25 -4.02 -33.10
N GLU A 211 -0.85 -4.51 -31.91
CA GLU A 211 0.28 -5.44 -31.80
C GLU A 211 0.02 -6.79 -32.47
N ALA A 212 -1.21 -7.30 -32.42
CA ALA A 212 -1.58 -8.55 -33.08
C ALA A 212 -1.53 -8.42 -34.61
N HIS A 213 -1.94 -7.28 -35.18
CA HIS A 213 -1.85 -7.00 -36.61
C HIS A 213 -0.42 -6.73 -37.09
N ALA A 214 0.45 -6.20 -36.23
CA ALA A 214 1.85 -5.95 -36.58
C ALA A 214 2.71 -7.24 -36.60
N LYS A 215 2.20 -8.34 -36.06
CA LYS A 215 2.86 -9.67 -36.00
C LYS A 215 2.29 -10.69 -37.00
N SER A 216 1.21 -10.33 -37.71
CA SER A 216 0.62 -11.09 -38.80
C SER A 216 1.14 -10.64 -40.16
#